data_4947848e82c24a06e5e92f1bb7e4b833
#
_entry.id   4947848e82c24a06e5e92f1bb7e4b833
#
_cell.length_a   1.000
_cell.length_b   1.000
_cell.length_c   1.000
_cell.angle_alpha   90.00
_cell.angle_beta   90.00
_cell.angle_gamma   90.00
#
_symmetry.space_group_name_H-M   'P 1'
#
loop_
_entity.id
_entity.type
_entity.pdbx_description
1 polymer ?
#
loop_
_entity_poly.entity_id
_entity_poly.type
_entity_poly.pdbx_seq_one_letter_code
_entity_poly.pdbx_strand_id
1 'polypeptide(L)'
;MNDIKIRLETEKDYRAVEELNREAFWNVYNPGAAEHYYVHMMRSHPDFIPELAFVLEKDGEIVGNIMYTKAWLEDEQGNRKEILSFGPLCVAPKYQRQQLGKILIEHSFEVARKMG
;
A
#
# COMPACT_ATOMS: atom_id res chain seq x y z
N MET A 1 -9.66 3.43 23.89
CA MET A 1 -10.32 3.27 22.59
C MET A 1 -9.29 3.44 21.48
N ASN A 2 -9.25 2.52 20.54
CA ASN A 2 -8.31 2.61 19.42
C ASN A 2 -8.83 3.60 18.39
N ASP A 3 -8.09 4.67 18.20
CA ASP A 3 -8.44 5.69 17.22
C ASP A 3 -7.75 5.32 15.90
N ILE A 4 -8.45 4.56 15.07
CA ILE A 4 -7.94 4.10 13.78
C ILE A 4 -8.61 4.89 12.68
N LYS A 5 -7.81 5.43 11.76
CA LYS A 5 -8.28 6.23 10.65
C LYS A 5 -7.58 5.80 9.36
N ILE A 6 -8.36 5.59 8.30
CA ILE A 6 -7.81 5.27 6.98
C ILE A 6 -8.10 6.47 6.07
N ARG A 7 -7.06 6.97 5.42
CA ARG A 7 -7.17 8.12 4.52
C ARG A 7 -6.18 7.99 3.37
N LEU A 8 -6.34 8.84 2.37
CA LEU A 8 -5.39 8.89 1.27
C LEU A 8 -4.04 9.43 1.74
N GLU A 9 -2.98 8.90 1.14
CA GLU A 9 -1.63 9.39 1.36
C GLU A 9 -1.46 10.79 0.78
N THR A 10 -0.74 11.65 1.49
CA THR A 10 -0.35 12.98 1.02
C THR A 10 1.17 13.09 0.96
N GLU A 11 1.67 14.15 0.35
CA GLU A 11 3.12 14.38 0.27
C GLU A 11 3.78 14.41 1.66
N LYS A 12 3.07 14.89 2.66
CA LYS A 12 3.58 14.94 4.03
C LYS A 12 3.82 13.56 4.62
N ASP A 13 3.17 12.55 4.06
CA ASP A 13 3.26 11.17 4.54
C ASP A 13 4.36 10.36 3.87
N TYR A 14 4.91 10.83 2.76
CA TYR A 14 5.81 10.05 1.92
C TYR A 14 6.97 9.45 2.69
N ARG A 15 7.65 10.27 3.47
CA ARG A 15 8.80 9.79 4.24
C ARG A 15 8.40 8.78 5.31
N ALA A 16 7.30 9.05 6.01
CA ALA A 16 6.81 8.15 7.05
C ALA A 16 6.41 6.81 6.47
N VAL A 17 5.78 6.80 5.28
CA VAL A 17 5.39 5.57 4.60
C VAL A 17 6.62 4.79 4.16
N GLU A 18 7.64 5.46 3.63
CA GLU A 18 8.87 4.80 3.21
C GLU A 18 9.61 4.19 4.41
N GLU A 19 9.68 4.91 5.52
CA GLU A 19 10.29 4.38 6.75
C GLU A 19 9.49 3.21 7.31
N LEU A 20 8.16 3.27 7.24
CA LEU A 20 7.29 2.19 7.66
C LEU A 20 7.57 0.91 6.86
N ASN A 21 7.68 1.03 5.54
CA ASN A 21 7.98 -0.12 4.69
C ASN A 21 9.36 -0.68 4.99
N ARG A 22 10.35 0.18 5.21
CA ARG A 22 11.68 -0.26 5.56
C ARG A 22 11.66 -1.06 6.86
N GLU A 23 10.95 -0.57 7.87
CA GLU A 23 10.86 -1.25 9.17
C GLU A 23 10.11 -2.57 9.06
N ALA A 24 8.98 -2.58 8.34
CA ALA A 24 8.13 -3.76 8.25
C ALA A 24 8.78 -4.91 7.48
N PHE A 25 9.61 -4.59 6.48
CA PHE A 25 10.21 -5.60 5.60
C PHE A 25 11.70 -5.82 5.83
N TRP A 26 12.27 -5.22 6.87
CA TRP A 26 13.69 -5.34 7.15
C TRP A 26 14.08 -6.80 7.37
N ASN A 27 15.01 -7.31 6.56
CA ASN A 27 15.52 -8.67 6.64
C ASN A 27 14.46 -9.79 6.52
N VAL A 28 13.26 -9.48 5.99
CA VAL A 28 12.21 -10.48 5.84
C VAL A 28 12.50 -11.41 4.66
N TYR A 29 12.83 -10.84 3.49
CA TYR A 29 13.08 -11.62 2.26
C TYR A 29 14.53 -11.60 1.84
N ASN A 30 15.23 -10.50 2.08
CA ASN A 30 16.63 -10.31 1.72
C ASN A 30 17.32 -9.58 2.87
N PRO A 31 18.66 -9.64 2.97
CA PRO A 31 19.36 -8.78 3.92
C PRO A 31 19.01 -7.31 3.68
N GLY A 32 18.53 -6.64 4.72
CA GLY A 32 18.01 -5.30 4.60
C GLY A 32 16.58 -5.30 4.06
N ALA A 33 16.15 -4.18 3.49
CA ALA A 33 14.83 -4.03 2.90
C ALA A 33 14.91 -3.17 1.65
N ALA A 34 14.20 -3.57 0.60
CA ALA A 34 14.14 -2.81 -0.66
C ALA A 34 12.76 -2.18 -0.89
N GLU A 35 11.75 -2.57 -0.10
CA GLU A 35 10.37 -2.13 -0.29
C GLU A 35 10.21 -0.63 -0.13
N HIS A 36 10.98 -0.01 0.77
CA HIS A 36 10.93 1.44 0.96
C HIS A 36 11.42 2.18 -0.29
N TYR A 37 12.44 1.64 -0.96
CA TYR A 37 12.94 2.20 -2.21
C TYR A 37 11.92 2.00 -3.33
N TYR A 38 11.30 0.83 -3.37
CA TYR A 38 10.26 0.50 -4.33
C TYR A 38 9.09 1.49 -4.20
N VAL A 39 8.65 1.76 -2.98
CA VAL A 39 7.58 2.73 -2.71
C VAL A 39 7.97 4.10 -3.24
N HIS A 40 9.21 4.52 -2.98
CA HIS A 40 9.69 5.82 -3.44
C HIS A 40 9.65 5.94 -4.97
N MET A 41 10.11 4.90 -5.66
CA MET A 41 10.13 4.89 -7.12
C MET A 41 8.73 4.76 -7.72
N MET A 42 7.86 4.01 -7.05
CA MET A 42 6.51 3.76 -7.54
C MET A 42 5.67 5.02 -7.68
N ARG A 43 5.88 6.01 -6.81
CA ARG A 43 5.08 7.24 -6.84
C ARG A 43 5.23 8.02 -8.12
N SER A 44 6.36 7.89 -8.81
CA SER A 44 6.57 8.55 -10.10
C SER A 44 6.29 7.66 -11.30
N HIS A 45 5.87 6.42 -11.04
CA HIS A 45 5.53 5.47 -12.11
C HIS A 45 4.17 5.82 -12.72
N PRO A 46 4.04 5.79 -14.06
CA PRO A 46 2.77 6.17 -14.72
C PRO A 46 1.58 5.27 -14.37
N ASP A 47 1.83 4.04 -13.92
CA ASP A 47 0.76 3.12 -13.53
C ASP A 47 0.34 3.24 -12.07
N PHE A 48 1.00 4.10 -11.30
CA PHE A 48 0.63 4.35 -9.90
C PHE A 48 -0.74 5.00 -9.82
N ILE A 49 -1.56 4.54 -8.86
CA ILE A 49 -2.93 5.06 -8.69
C ILE A 49 -3.01 5.80 -7.36
N PRO A 50 -2.81 7.14 -7.37
CA PRO A 50 -2.85 7.93 -6.12
C PRO A 50 -4.19 7.84 -5.40
N GLU A 51 -5.29 7.65 -6.13
CA GLU A 51 -6.64 7.55 -5.57
C GLU A 51 -6.83 6.28 -4.75
N LEU A 52 -5.88 5.34 -4.82
CA LEU A 52 -5.89 4.09 -4.06
C LEU A 52 -4.65 3.92 -3.17
N ALA A 53 -3.92 5.01 -2.93
CA ALA A 53 -2.79 4.99 -2.00
C ALA A 53 -3.28 5.42 -0.63
N PHE A 54 -3.43 4.46 0.28
CA PHE A 54 -4.01 4.71 1.60
C PHE A 54 -2.98 4.53 2.70
N VAL A 55 -3.13 5.32 3.76
CA VAL A 55 -2.41 5.14 5.02
C VAL A 55 -3.40 4.86 6.13
N LEU A 56 -2.98 4.07 7.10
CA LEU A 56 -3.73 3.82 8.31
C LEU A 56 -3.03 4.50 9.48
N GLU A 57 -3.75 5.40 10.13
CA GLU A 57 -3.26 6.08 11.34
C GLU A 57 -3.87 5.43 12.57
N LYS A 58 -3.06 5.32 13.60
CA LYS A 58 -3.52 4.90 14.92
C LYS A 58 -2.93 5.90 15.92
N ASP A 59 -3.82 6.59 16.62
CA ASP A 59 -3.44 7.61 17.60
C ASP A 59 -2.49 8.67 17.01
N GLY A 60 -2.74 9.07 15.75
CA GLY A 60 -1.96 10.10 15.08
C GLY A 60 -0.67 9.63 14.43
N GLU A 61 -0.36 8.35 14.51
CA GLU A 61 0.85 7.77 13.92
C GLU A 61 0.49 6.90 12.73
N ILE A 62 1.25 7.01 11.63
CA ILE A 62 1.04 6.15 10.47
C ILE A 62 1.64 4.78 10.78
N VAL A 63 0.77 3.76 10.81
CA VAL A 63 1.17 2.40 11.19
C VAL A 63 0.88 1.37 10.09
N GLY A 64 0.29 1.80 8.98
CA GLY A 64 0.04 0.91 7.85
C GLY A 64 -0.14 1.67 6.56
N ASN A 65 0.07 1.00 5.44
CA ASN A 65 -0.20 1.56 4.13
C ASN A 65 -0.45 0.47 3.10
N ILE A 66 -1.13 0.84 2.01
CA ILE A 66 -1.32 -0.01 0.85
C ILE A 66 -1.27 0.88 -0.39
N MET A 67 -0.70 0.36 -1.47
CA MET A 67 -0.60 1.05 -2.76
C MET A 67 -1.10 0.14 -3.87
N TYR A 68 -1.61 0.75 -4.94
CA TYR A 68 -2.08 0.01 -6.11
C TYR A 68 -1.42 0.56 -7.36
N THR A 69 -1.22 -0.33 -8.33
CA THR A 69 -0.78 0.03 -9.67
C THR A 69 -1.67 -0.65 -10.69
N LYS A 70 -1.71 -0.11 -11.90
CA LYS A 70 -2.37 -0.78 -13.02
C LYS A 70 -1.47 -1.91 -13.51
N ALA A 71 -2.10 -3.04 -13.84
CA ALA A 71 -1.41 -4.17 -14.43
C ALA A 71 -2.25 -4.71 -15.59
N TRP A 72 -1.69 -5.62 -16.37
CA TRP A 72 -2.35 -6.11 -17.57
C TRP A 72 -2.29 -7.62 -17.60
N LEU A 73 -3.43 -8.26 -17.88
CA LEU A 73 -3.50 -9.68 -18.17
C LEU A 73 -3.60 -9.82 -19.68
N GLU A 74 -2.77 -10.69 -20.26
CA GLU A 74 -2.78 -10.96 -21.68
C GLU A 74 -3.16 -12.44 -21.88
N ASP A 75 -4.17 -12.68 -22.75
CA ASP A 75 -4.59 -14.04 -23.04
C ASP A 75 -3.77 -14.62 -24.22
N GLU A 76 -4.06 -15.87 -24.58
CA GLU A 76 -3.34 -16.58 -25.65
C GLU A 76 -3.55 -15.93 -27.03
N GLN A 77 -4.58 -15.13 -27.16
CA GLN A 77 -4.93 -14.47 -28.44
C GLN A 77 -4.40 -13.05 -28.52
N GLY A 78 -3.62 -12.61 -27.51
CA GLY A 78 -3.06 -11.28 -27.48
C GLY A 78 -4.00 -10.20 -26.93
N ASN A 79 -5.18 -10.56 -26.45
CA ASN A 79 -6.08 -9.60 -25.81
C ASN A 79 -5.56 -9.22 -24.44
N ARG A 80 -5.63 -7.93 -24.11
CA ARG A 80 -5.13 -7.41 -22.83
C ARG A 80 -6.30 -6.88 -22.01
N LYS A 81 -6.29 -7.21 -20.72
CA LYS A 81 -7.28 -6.73 -19.76
C LYS A 81 -6.58 -5.96 -18.67
N GLU A 82 -7.03 -4.74 -18.39
CA GLU A 82 -6.51 -3.93 -17.31
C GLU A 82 -7.01 -4.48 -15.97
N ILE A 83 -6.09 -4.67 -15.04
CA ILE A 83 -6.41 -5.09 -13.68
C ILE A 83 -5.67 -4.19 -12.71
N LEU A 84 -6.07 -4.27 -11.43
CA LEU A 84 -5.39 -3.59 -10.35
C LEU A 84 -4.52 -4.59 -9.60
N SER A 85 -3.28 -4.19 -9.34
CA SER A 85 -2.37 -4.98 -8.52
C SER A 85 -2.03 -4.16 -7.29
N PHE A 86 -2.18 -4.73 -6.11
CA PHE A 86 -1.77 -4.03 -4.92
C PHE A 86 -0.40 -4.52 -4.45
N GLY A 87 0.31 -3.60 -3.81
CA GLY A 87 1.61 -3.83 -3.23
C GLY A 87 2.45 -2.58 -3.33
N PRO A 88 3.26 -2.30 -2.30
CA PRO A 88 3.30 -3.09 -1.07
C PRO A 88 2.10 -2.83 -0.16
N LEU A 89 1.84 -3.80 0.70
CA LEU A 89 0.92 -3.66 1.83
C LEU A 89 1.74 -3.92 3.07
N CYS A 90 1.73 -3.00 4.02
CA CYS A 90 2.47 -3.21 5.25
C CYS A 90 1.77 -2.64 6.47
N VAL A 91 2.13 -3.19 7.63
CA VAL A 91 1.71 -2.72 8.94
C VAL A 91 2.96 -2.72 9.83
N ALA A 92 3.12 -1.70 10.66
CA ALA A 92 4.26 -1.60 11.56
C ALA A 92 4.39 -2.87 12.41
N PRO A 93 5.61 -3.38 12.63
CA PRO A 93 5.80 -4.66 13.33
C PRO A 93 5.08 -4.77 14.67
N LYS A 94 5.06 -3.71 15.46
CA LYS A 94 4.39 -3.72 16.76
C LYS A 94 2.87 -3.81 16.69
N TYR A 95 2.30 -3.60 15.50
CA TYR A 95 0.85 -3.66 15.31
C TYR A 95 0.42 -4.81 14.41
N GLN A 96 1.34 -5.67 13.99
CA GLN A 96 0.99 -6.83 13.18
C GLN A 96 0.17 -7.81 14.01
N ARG A 97 -0.62 -8.65 13.32
CA ARG A 97 -1.52 -9.63 13.93
C ARG A 97 -2.72 -9.01 14.67
N GLN A 98 -3.03 -7.74 14.38
CA GLN A 98 -4.23 -7.07 14.90
C GLN A 98 -5.27 -6.86 13.80
N GLN A 99 -5.13 -7.56 12.67
CA GLN A 99 -6.04 -7.49 11.53
C GLN A 99 -6.08 -6.13 10.83
N LEU A 100 -5.09 -5.26 11.08
CA LEU A 100 -5.06 -3.94 10.46
C LEU A 100 -4.82 -4.02 8.95
N GLY A 101 -4.02 -4.98 8.50
CA GLY A 101 -3.81 -5.21 7.06
C GLY A 101 -5.11 -5.59 6.36
N LYS A 102 -5.92 -6.43 7.00
CA LYS A 102 -7.22 -6.82 6.47
C LYS A 102 -8.15 -5.63 6.34
N ILE A 103 -8.17 -4.76 7.35
CA ILE A 103 -8.98 -3.54 7.33
C ILE A 103 -8.57 -2.65 6.16
N LEU A 104 -7.27 -2.46 5.94
CA LEU A 104 -6.76 -1.69 4.81
C LEU A 104 -7.19 -2.28 3.47
N ILE A 105 -7.05 -3.59 3.31
CA ILE A 105 -7.44 -4.26 2.06
C ILE A 105 -8.92 -4.09 1.81
N GLU A 106 -9.75 -4.34 2.81
CA GLU A 106 -11.21 -4.23 2.65
C GLU A 106 -11.63 -2.80 2.29
N HIS A 107 -11.04 -1.81 2.94
CA HIS A 107 -11.33 -0.41 2.64
C HIS A 107 -10.94 -0.06 1.20
N SER A 108 -9.74 -0.45 0.79
CA SER A 108 -9.26 -0.13 -0.55
C SER A 108 -10.07 -0.84 -1.64
N PHE A 109 -10.50 -2.08 -1.40
CA PHE A 109 -11.36 -2.79 -2.35
C PHE A 109 -12.71 -2.09 -2.50
N GLU A 110 -13.27 -1.58 -1.41
CA GLU A 110 -14.54 -0.85 -1.44
C GLU A 110 -14.41 0.41 -2.29
N VAL A 111 -13.34 1.16 -2.13
CA VAL A 111 -13.09 2.36 -2.93
C VAL A 111 -12.86 2.00 -4.39
N ALA A 112 -12.05 0.96 -4.66
CA ALA A 112 -11.79 0.52 -6.02
C ALA A 112 -13.07 0.08 -6.74
N ARG A 113 -13.96 -0.59 -6.02
CA ARG A 113 -15.25 -1.02 -6.57
C ARG A 113 -16.09 0.18 -7.01
N LYS A 114 -16.08 1.26 -6.23
CA LYS A 114 -16.82 2.48 -6.56
C LYS A 114 -16.22 3.25 -7.72
N MET A 115 -14.95 3.03 -8.01
CA MET A 115 -14.29 3.66 -9.16
C MET A 115 -14.63 2.95 -10.47
N GLY A 116 -15.13 1.73 -10.36
CA GLY A 116 -15.39 0.92 -11.55
C GLY A 116 -14.17 0.13 -11.94
#